data_2ab8d0a4a45363b6ee88495ad828d688
#
_entry.id   2ab8d0a4a45363b6ee88495ad828d688
#
_cell.length_a   1.000
_cell.length_b   1.000
_cell.length_c   1.000
_cell.angle_alpha   90.00
_cell.angle_beta   90.00
_cell.angle_gamma   90.00
#
_symmetry.space_group_name_H-M   'P 1'
#
loop_
_entity.id
_entity.type
_entity.pdbx_description
1 polymer ?
#
loop_
_entity_poly.entity_id
_entity_poly.type
_entity_poly.pdbx_seq_one_letter_code
_entity_poly.pdbx_strand_id
1 'polypeptide(L)'
;MEVKKFGIEVTNIAPGDFVTNIAAGRYHTPVFEKSAYKKVYQKNLDLMDAHVDSGEDPIEIAKKIYKIIESPNPKIHYKVGSFIQKSSIVLKQILPNKLYEYLIMKHYKM
;
A
#
# COMPACT_ATOMS: atom_id res chain seq x y z
N MET A 1 -10.49 -21.70 -2.97
CA MET A 1 -10.45 -23.17 -2.90
C MET A 1 -11.60 -23.83 -3.66
N GLU A 2 -12.78 -23.23 -3.64
CA GLU A 2 -14.01 -23.79 -4.24
C GLU A 2 -13.93 -23.94 -5.76
N VAL A 3 -13.21 -23.05 -6.43
CA VAL A 3 -13.09 -23.06 -7.91
C VAL A 3 -11.93 -23.89 -8.45
N LYS A 4 -11.04 -24.40 -7.59
CA LYS A 4 -9.86 -25.17 -8.02
C LYS A 4 -10.23 -26.44 -8.80
N LYS A 5 -11.33 -27.09 -8.44
CA LYS A 5 -11.85 -28.28 -9.14
C LYS A 5 -12.25 -28.01 -10.60
N PHE A 6 -12.43 -26.75 -10.98
CA PHE A 6 -12.74 -26.32 -12.33
C PHE A 6 -11.50 -25.85 -13.12
N GLY A 7 -10.30 -26.08 -12.59
CA GLY A 7 -9.05 -25.62 -13.20
C GLY A 7 -8.79 -24.12 -13.06
N ILE A 8 -9.50 -23.44 -12.16
CA ILE A 8 -9.37 -21.99 -11.93
C ILE A 8 -8.39 -21.75 -10.78
N GLU A 9 -7.30 -21.05 -11.07
CA GLU A 9 -6.35 -20.56 -10.08
C GLU A 9 -6.69 -19.12 -9.67
N VAL A 10 -6.67 -18.86 -8.37
CA VAL A 10 -6.96 -17.53 -7.81
C VAL A 10 -5.72 -16.99 -7.11
N THR A 11 -5.28 -15.83 -7.55
CA THR A 11 -4.13 -15.13 -6.99
C THR A 11 -4.54 -13.77 -6.44
N ASN A 12 -4.11 -13.47 -5.22
CA ASN A 12 -4.26 -12.16 -4.60
C ASN A 12 -2.96 -11.37 -4.76
N ILE A 13 -3.06 -10.15 -5.28
CA ILE A 13 -1.94 -9.23 -5.43
C ILE A 13 -2.16 -8.04 -4.50
N ALA A 14 -1.20 -7.81 -3.59
CA ALA A 14 -1.17 -6.67 -2.70
C ALA A 14 -0.15 -5.65 -3.22
N PRO A 15 -0.60 -4.59 -3.92
CA PRO A 15 0.27 -3.51 -4.38
C PRO A 15 0.70 -2.62 -3.20
N GLY A 16 1.91 -2.05 -3.30
CA GLY A 16 2.35 -0.90 -2.51
C GLY A 16 1.90 0.41 -3.13
N ASP A 17 2.68 1.46 -2.93
CA ASP A 17 2.39 2.77 -3.51
C ASP A 17 2.91 2.83 -4.95
N PHE A 18 2.00 3.17 -5.86
CA PHE A 18 2.28 3.40 -7.28
C PHE A 18 1.83 4.79 -7.68
N VAL A 19 2.55 5.41 -8.61
CA VAL A 19 2.17 6.71 -9.18
C VAL A 19 0.86 6.55 -9.94
N THR A 20 -0.21 7.09 -9.37
CA THR A 20 -1.56 7.02 -9.93
C THR A 20 -2.33 8.31 -9.66
N ASN A 21 -3.46 8.48 -10.32
CA ASN A 21 -4.33 9.65 -10.11
C ASN A 21 -5.23 9.54 -8.87
N ILE A 22 -4.90 8.65 -7.91
CA ILE A 22 -5.75 8.40 -6.72
C ILE A 22 -5.83 9.62 -5.81
N ALA A 23 -4.75 10.40 -5.70
CA ALA A 23 -4.72 11.61 -4.89
C ALA A 23 -5.72 12.65 -5.40
N ALA A 24 -5.76 12.89 -6.72
CA ALA A 24 -6.70 13.83 -7.35
C ALA A 24 -8.16 13.38 -7.27
N GLY A 25 -8.41 12.07 -7.20
CA GLY A 25 -9.77 11.51 -7.06
C GLY A 25 -10.26 11.42 -5.61
N ARG A 26 -9.45 11.82 -4.63
CA ARG A 26 -9.80 11.70 -3.21
C ARG A 26 -10.88 12.69 -2.81
N TYR A 27 -11.93 12.20 -2.16
CA TYR A 27 -12.90 13.08 -1.50
C TYR A 27 -12.31 13.62 -0.20
N HIS A 28 -12.24 14.94 -0.09
CA HIS A 28 -11.77 15.61 1.11
C HIS A 28 -12.95 16.00 1.98
N THR A 29 -12.97 15.50 3.21
CA THR A 29 -13.93 15.95 4.22
C THR A 29 -13.66 17.42 4.56
N PRO A 30 -14.68 18.31 4.55
CA PRO A 30 -14.50 19.69 4.98
C PRO A 30 -13.95 19.74 6.41
N VAL A 31 -12.78 20.36 6.58
CA VAL A 31 -12.18 20.56 7.91
C VAL A 31 -12.42 22.00 8.32
N PHE A 32 -13.14 22.19 9.41
CA PHE A 32 -13.42 23.54 9.94
C PHE A 32 -12.12 24.25 10.33
N GLU A 33 -12.04 25.54 10.03
CA GLU A 33 -10.86 26.39 10.32
C GLU A 33 -10.38 26.28 11.77
N LYS A 34 -11.30 26.18 12.73
CA LYS A 34 -11.03 26.11 14.17
C LYS A 34 -10.83 24.68 14.69
N SER A 35 -10.79 23.66 13.82
CA SER A 35 -10.60 22.28 14.26
C SER A 35 -9.21 22.07 14.82
N ALA A 36 -9.12 21.46 16.00
CA ALA A 36 -7.84 21.02 16.60
C ALA A 36 -7.07 20.03 15.71
N TYR A 37 -7.78 19.30 14.84
CA TYR A 37 -7.20 18.30 13.96
C TYR A 37 -6.69 18.86 12.63
N LYS A 38 -7.02 20.11 12.26
CA LYS A 38 -6.73 20.69 10.94
C LYS A 38 -5.25 20.55 10.55
N LYS A 39 -4.35 20.96 11.43
CA LYS A 39 -2.89 20.95 11.16
C LYS A 39 -2.35 19.54 10.96
N VAL A 40 -2.76 18.61 11.82
CA VAL A 40 -2.30 17.21 11.75
C VAL A 40 -2.88 16.53 10.51
N TYR A 41 -4.16 16.75 10.24
CA TYR A 41 -4.83 16.22 9.05
C TYR A 41 -4.15 16.70 7.76
N GLN A 42 -3.90 18.00 7.61
CA GLN A 42 -3.28 18.57 6.41
C GLN A 42 -1.85 18.00 6.23
N LYS A 43 -1.04 18.01 7.29
CA LYS A 43 0.31 17.45 7.25
C LYS A 43 0.33 15.98 6.81
N ASN A 44 -0.58 15.17 7.32
CA ASN A 44 -0.66 13.76 6.95
C ASN A 44 -1.11 13.60 5.50
N LEU A 45 -2.04 14.42 5.04
CA LEU A 45 -2.51 14.42 3.67
C LEU A 45 -1.37 14.74 2.70
N ASP A 46 -0.61 15.80 2.97
CA ASP A 46 0.55 16.20 2.16
C ASP A 46 1.62 15.09 2.10
N LEU A 47 1.87 14.40 3.21
CA LEU A 47 2.77 13.25 3.25
C LEU A 47 2.26 12.06 2.43
N MET A 48 0.96 11.77 2.51
CA MET A 48 0.35 10.69 1.73
C MET A 48 0.41 10.99 0.23
N ASP A 49 0.15 12.23 -0.17
CA ASP A 49 0.22 12.64 -1.57
C ASP A 49 1.67 12.57 -2.10
N ALA A 50 2.64 13.03 -1.31
CA ALA A 50 4.06 12.89 -1.65
C ALA A 50 4.52 11.42 -1.79
N HIS A 51 3.95 10.50 -1.00
CA HIS A 51 4.23 9.07 -1.13
C HIS A 51 3.65 8.49 -2.42
N VAL A 52 2.46 8.92 -2.82
CA VAL A 52 1.85 8.51 -4.11
C VAL A 52 2.70 9.04 -5.28
N ASP A 53 3.10 10.30 -5.23
CA ASP A 53 3.89 10.93 -6.30
C ASP A 53 5.31 10.32 -6.44
N SER A 54 5.85 9.79 -5.35
CA SER A 54 7.15 9.08 -5.32
C SER A 54 7.02 7.56 -5.44
N GLY A 55 5.84 7.05 -5.74
CA GLY A 55 5.55 5.63 -5.88
C GLY A 55 6.27 4.99 -7.08
N GLU A 56 6.18 3.67 -7.17
CA GLU A 56 6.72 2.91 -8.31
C GLU A 56 5.85 3.13 -9.58
N ASP A 57 6.46 2.95 -10.75
CA ASP A 57 5.74 3.01 -12.04
C ASP A 57 4.68 1.90 -12.11
N PRO A 58 3.41 2.21 -12.41
CA PRO A 58 2.35 1.21 -12.58
C PRO A 58 2.67 0.10 -13.57
N ILE A 59 3.58 0.32 -14.51
CA ILE A 59 4.02 -0.70 -15.46
C ILE A 59 4.67 -1.92 -14.75
N GLU A 60 5.27 -1.71 -13.58
CA GLU A 60 5.90 -2.80 -12.84
C GLU A 60 4.87 -3.78 -12.26
N ILE A 61 3.68 -3.29 -11.86
CA ILE A 61 2.60 -4.19 -11.45
C ILE A 61 2.03 -4.94 -12.66
N ALA A 62 1.90 -4.29 -13.82
CA ALA A 62 1.45 -4.94 -15.04
C ALA A 62 2.41 -6.06 -15.48
N LYS A 63 3.72 -5.81 -15.45
CA LYS A 63 4.75 -6.84 -15.72
C LYS A 63 4.66 -8.00 -14.73
N LYS A 64 4.38 -7.70 -13.47
CA LYS A 64 4.23 -8.74 -12.45
C LYS A 64 2.99 -9.59 -12.67
N ILE A 65 1.86 -8.97 -13.01
CA ILE A 65 0.61 -9.65 -13.35
C ILE A 65 0.85 -10.58 -14.55
N TYR A 66 1.48 -10.07 -15.60
CA TYR A 66 1.81 -10.87 -16.78
C TYR A 66 2.62 -12.13 -16.42
N LYS A 67 3.67 -11.98 -15.60
CA LYS A 67 4.48 -13.12 -15.14
C LYS A 67 3.68 -14.11 -14.29
N ILE A 68 2.69 -13.65 -13.56
CA ILE A 68 1.81 -14.53 -12.76
C ILE A 68 0.90 -15.35 -13.68
N ILE A 69 0.33 -14.70 -14.70
CA ILE A 69 -0.54 -15.37 -15.69
C ILE A 69 0.22 -16.46 -16.45
N GLU A 70 1.46 -16.18 -16.84
CA GLU A 70 2.32 -17.13 -17.55
C GLU A 70 2.90 -18.23 -16.64
N SER A 71 2.71 -18.14 -15.34
CA SER A 71 3.25 -19.11 -14.40
C SER A 71 2.40 -20.39 -14.38
N PRO A 72 3.00 -21.57 -14.56
CA PRO A 72 2.28 -22.84 -14.50
C PRO A 72 1.79 -23.18 -13.07
N ASN A 73 2.34 -22.54 -12.06
CA ASN A 73 1.98 -22.76 -10.66
C ASN A 73 2.08 -21.45 -9.87
N PRO A 74 1.13 -20.52 -10.04
CA PRO A 74 1.16 -19.23 -9.36
C PRO A 74 0.93 -19.40 -7.85
N LYS A 75 1.59 -18.55 -7.06
CA LYS A 75 1.33 -18.46 -5.62
C LYS A 75 -0.02 -17.81 -5.37
N ILE A 76 -0.62 -18.13 -4.22
CA ILE A 76 -1.90 -17.53 -3.80
C ILE A 76 -1.73 -16.04 -3.50
N HIS A 77 -0.57 -15.62 -2.94
CA HIS A 77 -0.33 -14.24 -2.54
C HIS A 77 0.96 -13.71 -3.13
N TYR A 78 0.88 -12.52 -3.72
CA TYR A 78 2.03 -11.73 -4.16
C TYR A 78 1.98 -10.34 -3.54
N LYS A 79 3.15 -9.84 -3.13
CA LYS A 79 3.35 -8.46 -2.69
C LYS A 79 4.19 -7.75 -3.74
N VAL A 80 3.68 -6.64 -4.27
CA VAL A 80 4.34 -5.82 -5.29
C VAL A 80 4.51 -4.42 -4.74
N GLY A 81 5.71 -3.86 -4.84
CA GLY A 81 6.05 -2.57 -4.28
C GLY A 81 7.49 -2.53 -3.79
N SER A 82 7.92 -1.41 -3.24
CA SER A 82 9.29 -1.20 -2.78
C SER A 82 9.73 -2.19 -1.69
N PHE A 83 11.03 -2.35 -1.55
CA PHE A 83 11.61 -3.22 -0.52
C PHE A 83 11.20 -2.78 0.90
N ILE A 84 11.15 -1.46 1.14
CA ILE A 84 10.78 -0.87 2.44
C ILE A 84 9.34 -1.25 2.81
N GLN A 85 8.40 -1.13 1.86
CA GLN A 85 6.99 -1.49 2.08
C GLN A 85 6.83 -2.98 2.38
N LYS A 86 7.54 -3.84 1.66
CA LYS A 86 7.53 -5.29 1.93
C LYS A 86 8.10 -5.63 3.31
N SER A 87 9.16 -4.94 3.71
CA SER A 87 9.82 -5.13 5.01
C SER A 87 8.95 -4.69 6.18
N SER A 88 8.15 -3.62 6.03
CA SER A 88 7.26 -3.13 7.07
C SER A 88 6.23 -4.18 7.52
N ILE A 89 5.78 -5.03 6.60
CA ILE A 89 4.83 -6.12 6.88
C ILE A 89 5.49 -7.19 7.77
N VAL A 90 6.76 -7.51 7.50
CA VAL A 90 7.53 -8.46 8.31
C VAL A 90 7.81 -7.88 9.69
N LEU A 91 8.22 -6.59 9.75
CA LEU A 91 8.42 -5.89 11.00
C LEU A 91 7.16 -5.91 11.89
N LYS A 92 5.98 -5.70 11.31
CA LYS A 92 4.71 -5.76 12.03
C LYS A 92 4.45 -7.12 12.69
N GLN A 93 4.93 -8.20 12.09
CA GLN A 93 4.75 -9.56 12.63
C GLN A 93 5.74 -9.89 13.75
N ILE A 94 6.91 -9.27 13.76
CA ILE A 94 8.01 -9.58 14.67
C ILE A 94 8.05 -8.60 15.87
N LEU A 95 7.75 -7.33 15.63
CA LEU A 95 7.86 -6.30 16.65
C LEU A 95 6.62 -6.25 17.56
N PRO A 96 6.81 -5.97 18.87
CA PRO A 96 5.70 -5.61 19.74
C PRO A 96 4.91 -4.41 19.18
N ASN A 97 3.58 -4.46 19.32
CA ASN A 97 2.69 -3.46 18.71
C ASN A 97 3.07 -2.00 19.04
N LYS A 98 3.42 -1.70 20.29
CA LYS A 98 3.82 -0.35 20.71
C LYS A 98 5.11 0.14 20.05
N LEU A 99 6.07 -0.76 19.85
CA LEU A 99 7.32 -0.41 19.17
C LEU A 99 7.08 -0.18 17.67
N TYR A 100 6.26 -1.03 17.05
CA TYR A 100 5.86 -0.84 15.65
C TYR A 100 5.12 0.49 15.45
N GLU A 101 4.14 0.80 16.32
CA GLU A 101 3.42 2.08 16.32
C GLU A 101 4.37 3.28 16.43
N TYR A 102 5.31 3.25 17.37
CA TYR A 102 6.33 4.30 17.50
C TYR A 102 7.15 4.49 16.23
N LEU A 103 7.57 3.41 15.58
CA LEU A 103 8.34 3.49 14.33
C LEU A 103 7.52 4.08 13.19
N ILE A 104 6.24 3.71 13.08
CA ILE A 104 5.33 4.27 12.10
C ILE A 104 5.09 5.77 12.35
N MET A 105 4.80 6.17 13.58
CA MET A 105 4.64 7.59 13.94
C MET A 105 5.89 8.40 13.59
N LYS A 106 7.08 7.87 13.89
CA LYS A 106 8.35 8.51 13.54
C LYS A 106 8.52 8.63 12.01
N HIS A 107 8.14 7.61 11.25
CA HIS A 107 8.20 7.63 9.79
C HIS A 107 7.31 8.73 9.19
N TYR A 108 6.09 8.86 9.71
CA TYR A 108 5.15 9.91 9.30
C TYR A 108 5.38 11.27 9.99
N LYS A 109 6.46 11.41 10.78
CA LYS A 109 6.80 12.65 11.51
C LYS A 109 5.61 13.19 12.35
N MET A 110 4.85 12.26 12.91
CA MET A 110 3.77 12.53 13.86
C MET A 110 4.30 12.73 15.27
#